data_59c6d12a9f47ec95856bb75e528c2e52
#
_entry.id   59c6d12a9f47ec95856bb75e528c2e52
#
_cell.length_a   1.000
_cell.length_b   1.000
_cell.length_c   1.000
_cell.angle_alpha   90.00
_cell.angle_beta   90.00
_cell.angle_gamma   90.00
#
_symmetry.space_group_name_H-M   'P 1'
#
loop_
_entity.id
_entity.type
_entity.pdbx_description
1 polymer ?
#
loop_
_entity_poly.entity_id
_entity_poly.type
_entity_poly.pdbx_seq_one_letter_code
_entity_poly.pdbx_strand_id
1 'polypeptide(L)'
;VTGVQTCALPIWYPKASRYIRQLAETCHASIVLTSSWRLHRSLETLQLLFSLHGLDRYLVDVTMDTGNKAEEIQMYLWGYPEIKRYVVIDDLDMERSFKDHFVQVRDKYFNEDNLKEAVCILRKE
;
A
#
# COMPACT_ATOMS: atom_id res chain seq x y z
N VAL A 1 -15.06 -0.06 1.10
CA VAL A 1 -13.88 0.60 0.56
C VAL A 1 -12.70 -0.37 0.57
N THR A 2 -11.99 -0.42 -0.54
CA THR A 2 -10.82 -1.27 -0.71
C THR A 2 -9.57 -0.42 -0.62
N GLY A 3 -8.61 -0.82 0.20
CA GLY A 3 -7.38 -0.07 0.40
C GLY A 3 -6.13 -0.91 0.23
N VAL A 4 -5.06 -0.28 -0.22
CA VAL A 4 -3.73 -0.88 -0.32
C VAL A 4 -2.78 -0.08 0.56
N GLN A 5 -2.14 -0.76 1.50
CA GLN A 5 -1.11 -0.17 2.36
C GLN A 5 0.25 -0.59 1.83
N THR A 6 1.13 0.34 1.56
CA THR A 6 2.41 0.00 0.94
C THR A 6 3.58 0.84 1.44
N CYS A 7 4.77 0.26 1.34
CA CYS A 7 6.05 0.94 1.50
C CYS A 7 6.48 1.53 0.16
N ALA A 8 7.09 2.72 0.15
CA ALA A 8 7.43 3.42 -1.08
C ALA A 8 8.48 2.71 -1.93
N LEU A 9 9.50 2.12 -1.31
CA LEU A 9 10.62 1.54 -2.06
C LEU A 9 10.20 0.54 -3.14
N PRO A 10 9.28 -0.42 -2.86
CA PRO A 10 8.88 -1.40 -3.87
C PRO A 10 8.16 -0.82 -5.08
N ILE A 11 7.65 0.41 -5.02
CA ILE A 11 6.87 0.98 -6.11
C ILE A 11 7.64 1.95 -7.01
N TRP A 12 8.90 2.30 -6.66
CA TRP A 12 9.69 3.27 -7.44
C TRP A 12 10.31 2.70 -8.70
N TYR A 13 10.31 1.39 -8.89
CA TYR A 13 10.75 0.76 -10.12
C TYR A 13 9.60 0.74 -11.14
N PRO A 14 9.87 0.99 -12.44
CA PRO A 14 8.80 1.07 -13.45
C PRO A 14 7.89 -0.15 -13.50
N LYS A 15 8.45 -1.36 -13.39
CA LYS A 15 7.63 -2.58 -13.37
C LYS A 15 6.77 -2.66 -12.12
N ALA A 16 7.34 -2.31 -10.97
CA ALA A 16 6.62 -2.33 -9.69
C ALA A 16 5.44 -1.35 -9.73
N SER A 17 5.66 -0.13 -10.17
CA SER A 17 4.59 0.86 -10.25
C SER A 17 3.49 0.45 -11.22
N ARG A 18 3.85 -0.22 -12.31
CA ARG A 18 2.88 -0.76 -13.26
C ARG A 18 2.00 -1.83 -12.62
N TYR A 19 2.59 -2.75 -11.85
CA TYR A 19 1.84 -3.79 -11.15
C TYR A 19 0.97 -3.21 -10.03
N ILE A 20 1.46 -2.22 -9.30
CA ILE A 20 0.65 -1.54 -8.28
C ILE A 20 -0.53 -0.82 -8.92
N ARG A 21 -0.31 -0.15 -10.06
CA ARG A 21 -1.40 0.49 -10.80
C ARG A 21 -2.43 -0.53 -11.27
N GLN A 22 -1.96 -1.67 -11.80
CA GLN A 22 -2.84 -2.75 -12.22
C GLN A 22 -3.67 -3.28 -11.06
N LEU A 23 -3.08 -3.43 -9.88
CA LEU A 23 -3.78 -3.84 -8.68
C LEU A 23 -4.88 -2.83 -8.32
N ALA A 24 -4.54 -1.56 -8.31
CA ALA A 24 -5.49 -0.50 -7.98
C ALA A 24 -6.65 -0.44 -8.97
N GLU A 25 -6.37 -0.57 -10.26
CA GLU A 25 -7.40 -0.56 -11.30
C GLU A 25 -8.28 -1.80 -11.23
N THR A 26 -7.68 -2.98 -11.10
CA THR A 26 -8.41 -4.25 -11.10
C THR A 26 -9.33 -4.37 -9.90
N CYS A 27 -8.90 -3.94 -8.73
CA CYS A 27 -9.64 -4.09 -7.49
C CYS A 27 -10.37 -2.82 -7.06
N HIS A 28 -10.30 -1.75 -7.85
CA HIS A 28 -10.84 -0.43 -7.50
C HIS A 28 -10.32 0.02 -6.14
N ALA A 29 -9.02 -0.11 -5.93
CA ALA A 29 -8.37 0.15 -4.67
C ALA A 29 -7.76 1.54 -4.62
N SER A 30 -7.72 2.11 -3.43
CA SER A 30 -6.97 3.33 -3.13
C SER A 30 -5.69 2.95 -2.38
N ILE A 31 -4.71 3.83 -2.43
CA ILE A 31 -3.42 3.63 -1.77
C ILE A 31 -3.33 4.55 -0.56
N VAL A 32 -2.95 3.98 0.57
CA VAL A 32 -2.59 4.72 1.78
C VAL A 32 -1.12 4.42 2.06
N LEU A 33 -0.31 5.46 2.10
CA LEU A 33 1.14 5.31 2.21
C LEU A 33 1.58 5.24 3.65
N THR A 34 2.40 4.23 3.99
CA THR A 34 2.98 4.06 5.33
C THR A 34 4.51 4.15 5.31
N SER A 35 5.11 4.47 4.18
CA SER A 35 6.55 4.58 4.01
C SER A 35 7.12 5.81 4.72
N SER A 36 8.40 5.76 5.05
CA SER A 36 9.14 6.91 5.56
C SER A 36 9.13 8.11 4.59
N TRP A 37 8.83 7.88 3.33
CA TRP A 37 8.68 8.93 2.33
C TRP A 37 7.60 9.95 2.69
N ARG A 38 6.60 9.55 3.51
CA ARG A 38 5.54 10.46 3.97
C ARG A 38 6.04 11.47 5.00
N LEU A 39 7.17 11.18 5.64
CA LEU A 39 7.73 12.06 6.66
C LEU A 39 8.31 13.29 5.98
N HIS A 40 8.04 14.46 6.55
CA HIS A 40 8.51 15.76 6.06
C HIS A 40 8.00 16.15 4.67
N ARG A 41 6.96 15.46 4.16
CA ARG A 41 6.32 15.77 2.89
C ARG A 41 4.82 15.87 3.06
N SER A 42 4.22 16.86 2.39
CA SER A 42 2.77 16.99 2.33
C SER A 42 2.17 15.90 1.42
N LEU A 43 0.89 15.62 1.60
CA LEU A 43 0.17 14.73 0.70
C LEU A 43 0.24 15.21 -0.75
N GLU A 44 0.14 16.53 -0.96
CA GLU A 44 0.24 17.13 -2.30
C GLU A 44 1.59 16.82 -2.95
N THR A 45 2.68 16.96 -2.21
CA THR A 45 4.02 16.64 -2.71
C THR A 45 4.14 15.16 -3.03
N LEU A 46 3.61 14.30 -2.18
CA LEU A 46 3.61 12.85 -2.43
C LEU A 46 2.81 12.49 -3.67
N GLN A 47 1.66 13.14 -3.87
CA GLN A 47 0.85 12.92 -5.07
C GLN A 47 1.60 13.34 -6.34
N LEU A 48 2.37 14.43 -6.29
CA LEU A 48 3.22 14.84 -7.42
C LEU A 48 4.29 13.78 -7.72
N LEU A 49 4.92 13.24 -6.69
CA LEU A 49 5.90 12.16 -6.87
C LEU A 49 5.25 10.91 -7.46
N PHE A 50 4.07 10.55 -6.98
CA PHE A 50 3.33 9.41 -7.49
C PHE A 50 2.86 9.60 -8.93
N SER A 51 2.63 10.85 -9.37
CA SER A 51 2.23 11.13 -10.74
C SER A 51 3.28 10.71 -11.76
N LEU A 52 4.56 10.72 -11.37
CA LEU A 52 5.65 10.24 -12.21
C LEU A 52 5.51 8.75 -12.55
N HIS A 53 4.75 8.02 -11.75
CA HIS A 53 4.51 6.58 -11.92
C HIS A 53 3.07 6.27 -12.32
N GLY A 54 2.26 7.29 -12.60
CA GLY A 54 0.86 7.12 -12.95
C GLY A 54 -0.01 6.66 -11.80
N LEU A 55 0.37 6.94 -10.57
CA LEU A 55 -0.29 6.46 -9.35
C LEU A 55 -0.95 7.57 -8.52
N ASP A 56 -0.82 8.83 -8.95
CA ASP A 56 -1.28 9.98 -8.16
C ASP A 56 -2.75 9.93 -7.79
N ARG A 57 -3.60 9.51 -8.71
CA ARG A 57 -5.05 9.45 -8.47
C ARG A 57 -5.46 8.35 -7.48
N TYR A 58 -4.58 7.39 -7.21
CA TYR A 58 -4.86 6.30 -6.27
C TYR A 58 -4.38 6.61 -4.86
N LEU A 59 -3.42 7.53 -4.71
CA LEU A 59 -2.90 7.93 -3.41
C LEU A 59 -3.88 8.89 -2.75
N VAL A 60 -4.55 8.44 -1.69
CA VAL A 60 -5.59 9.22 -1.03
C VAL A 60 -5.21 9.71 0.36
N ASP A 61 -4.26 9.05 1.02
CA ASP A 61 -3.91 9.40 2.39
C ASP A 61 -2.55 8.84 2.79
N VAL A 62 -2.10 9.21 3.97
CA VAL A 62 -0.91 8.68 4.63
C VAL A 62 -1.26 8.34 6.07
N THR A 63 -0.52 7.38 6.66
CA THR A 63 -0.71 7.03 8.07
C THR A 63 0.05 8.00 8.97
N MET A 64 -0.34 8.05 10.25
CA MET A 64 0.40 8.80 11.27
C MET A 64 1.76 8.15 11.53
N ASP A 65 2.72 8.95 11.96
CA ASP A 65 4.04 8.47 12.36
C ASP A 65 4.04 8.16 13.86
N THR A 66 4.08 6.87 14.21
CA THR A 66 4.20 6.43 15.60
C THR A 66 5.56 5.78 15.88
N GLY A 67 6.38 5.61 14.84
CA GLY A 67 7.64 4.90 14.94
C GLY A 67 7.52 3.38 14.80
N ASN A 68 6.31 2.85 14.69
CA ASN A 68 6.05 1.43 14.49
C ASN A 68 5.07 1.25 13.35
N LYS A 69 5.54 0.66 12.24
CA LYS A 69 4.76 0.58 11.01
C LYS A 69 3.46 -0.21 11.16
N ALA A 70 3.51 -1.35 11.85
CA ALA A 70 2.30 -2.15 12.07
C ALA A 70 1.27 -1.38 12.90
N GLU A 71 1.72 -0.70 13.94
CA GLU A 71 0.84 0.13 14.77
C GLU A 71 0.21 1.27 13.97
N GLU A 72 0.99 1.93 13.12
CA GLU A 72 0.51 3.01 12.26
C GLU A 72 -0.63 2.55 11.35
N ILE A 73 -0.47 1.38 10.75
CA ILE A 73 -1.49 0.80 9.87
C ILE A 73 -2.73 0.41 10.68
N GLN A 74 -2.55 -0.22 11.83
CA GLN A 74 -3.67 -0.62 12.70
C GLN A 74 -4.47 0.58 13.17
N MET A 75 -3.80 1.65 13.57
CA MET A 75 -4.46 2.89 13.98
C MET A 75 -5.27 3.50 12.83
N TYR A 76 -4.72 3.46 11.62
CA TYR A 76 -5.44 3.95 10.45
C TYR A 76 -6.71 3.14 10.22
N LEU A 77 -6.62 1.82 10.28
CA LEU A 77 -7.78 0.94 10.09
C LEU A 77 -8.83 1.14 11.18
N TRP A 78 -8.42 1.38 12.41
CA TRP A 78 -9.36 1.68 13.50
C TRP A 78 -10.11 3.00 13.26
N GLY A 79 -9.43 3.98 12.66
CA GLY A 79 -10.04 5.27 12.33
C GLY A 79 -11.01 5.20 11.15
N TYR A 80 -10.94 4.17 10.34
CA TYR A 80 -11.75 3.99 9.14
C TYR A 80 -12.38 2.60 9.11
N PRO A 81 -13.33 2.31 10.01
CA PRO A 81 -13.91 0.96 10.13
C PRO A 81 -14.70 0.51 8.90
N GLU A 82 -15.04 1.42 8.00
CA GLU A 82 -15.68 1.10 6.72
C GLU A 82 -14.74 0.37 5.76
N ILE A 83 -13.42 0.40 5.99
CA ILE A 83 -12.46 -0.35 5.18
C ILE A 83 -12.56 -1.82 5.56
N LYS A 84 -13.20 -2.62 4.72
CA LYS A 84 -13.40 -4.05 4.94
C LYS A 84 -12.41 -4.90 4.15
N ARG A 85 -11.98 -4.41 3.01
CA ARG A 85 -11.02 -5.10 2.15
C ARG A 85 -9.75 -4.29 2.07
N TYR A 86 -8.65 -4.89 2.47
CA TYR A 86 -7.35 -4.23 2.41
C TYR A 86 -6.24 -5.27 2.28
N VAL A 87 -5.12 -4.83 1.75
CA VAL A 87 -3.89 -5.59 1.74
C VAL A 87 -2.74 -4.67 2.16
N VAL A 88 -1.87 -5.19 3.00
CA VAL A 88 -0.65 -4.51 3.44
C VAL A 88 0.50 -5.05 2.61
N ILE A 89 1.23 -4.17 1.94
CA ILE A 89 2.35 -4.54 1.09
C ILE A 89 3.61 -3.88 1.64
N ASP A 90 4.57 -4.68 2.04
CA ASP A 90 5.80 -4.18 2.64
C ASP A 90 6.92 -5.22 2.48
N ASP A 91 8.17 -4.78 2.62
CA ASP A 91 9.32 -5.67 2.65
C ASP A 91 9.60 -6.22 4.05
N LEU A 92 9.10 -5.53 5.09
CA LEU A 92 9.18 -6.03 6.47
C LEU A 92 8.17 -7.15 6.68
N ASP A 93 8.52 -8.11 7.54
CA ASP A 93 7.59 -9.18 7.90
C ASP A 93 6.60 -8.69 8.96
N MET A 94 5.37 -8.46 8.53
CA MET A 94 4.27 -8.05 9.41
C MET A 94 3.15 -9.09 9.42
N GLU A 95 3.46 -10.34 9.10
CA GLU A 95 2.47 -11.41 9.02
C GLU A 95 1.67 -11.57 10.30
N ARG A 96 2.32 -11.46 11.46
CA ARG A 96 1.64 -11.60 12.75
C ARG A 96 0.52 -10.56 12.96
N SER A 97 0.75 -9.35 12.46
CA SER A 97 -0.21 -8.25 12.65
C SER A 97 -1.34 -8.28 11.64
N PHE A 98 -1.09 -8.77 10.44
CA PHE A 98 -2.04 -8.64 9.33
C PHE A 98 -2.38 -9.97 8.64
N LYS A 99 -1.90 -11.08 9.12
CA LYS A 99 -2.18 -12.46 8.66
C LYS A 99 -2.65 -12.58 7.20
N ASP A 100 -3.97 -12.69 6.99
CA ASP A 100 -4.56 -12.93 5.67
C ASP A 100 -4.62 -11.68 4.78
N HIS A 101 -4.06 -10.56 5.24
CA HIS A 101 -4.08 -9.28 4.55
C HIS A 101 -2.69 -8.76 4.21
N PHE A 102 -1.69 -9.63 4.19
CA PHE A 102 -0.31 -9.20 4.05
C PHE A 102 0.38 -9.86 2.86
N VAL A 103 1.09 -9.04 2.08
CA VAL A 103 2.00 -9.49 1.01
C VAL A 103 3.39 -8.96 1.34
N GLN A 104 4.33 -9.86 1.60
CA GLN A 104 5.72 -9.49 1.82
C GLN A 104 6.45 -9.41 0.49
N VAL A 105 7.05 -8.27 0.19
CA VAL A 105 7.88 -8.09 -1.00
C VAL A 105 9.30 -8.54 -0.64
N ARG A 106 9.70 -9.69 -1.15
CA ARG A 106 11.01 -10.30 -0.85
C ARG A 106 12.07 -9.98 -1.87
N ASP A 107 11.65 -9.59 -3.08
CA ASP A 107 12.54 -9.11 -4.13
C ASP A 107 12.79 -7.62 -3.99
N LYS A 108 13.57 -7.05 -4.89
CA LYS A 108 13.86 -5.61 -4.90
C LYS A 108 12.62 -4.76 -5.11
N TYR A 109 11.59 -5.32 -5.75
CA TYR A 109 10.38 -4.58 -6.10
C TYR A 109 9.16 -5.50 -6.11
N PHE A 110 8.00 -4.90 -6.04
CA PHE A 110 6.71 -5.58 -6.17
C PHE A 110 6.63 -6.26 -7.53
N ASN A 111 6.44 -7.56 -7.55
CA ASN A 111 6.49 -8.37 -8.77
C ASN A 111 5.12 -8.97 -9.13
N GLU A 112 5.08 -9.73 -10.22
CA GLU A 112 3.84 -10.34 -10.69
C GLU A 112 3.23 -11.31 -9.68
N ASP A 113 4.04 -12.09 -8.98
CA ASP A 113 3.55 -13.02 -7.96
C ASP A 113 2.92 -12.26 -6.79
N ASN A 114 3.55 -11.15 -6.40
CA ASN A 114 2.99 -10.27 -5.37
C ASN A 114 1.65 -9.68 -5.82
N LEU A 115 1.54 -9.30 -7.09
CA LEU A 115 0.29 -8.79 -7.65
C LEU A 115 -0.82 -9.83 -7.56
N LYS A 116 -0.54 -11.07 -7.96
CA LYS A 116 -1.53 -12.15 -7.90
C LYS A 116 -2.00 -12.41 -6.48
N GLU A 117 -1.07 -12.44 -5.54
CA GLU A 117 -1.37 -12.64 -4.13
C GLU A 117 -2.24 -11.51 -3.58
N ALA A 118 -1.88 -10.26 -3.89
CA ALA A 118 -2.65 -9.10 -3.45
C ALA A 118 -4.07 -9.07 -4.03
N VAL A 119 -4.22 -9.41 -5.31
CA VAL A 119 -5.54 -9.52 -5.94
C VAL A 119 -6.40 -10.56 -5.24
N CYS A 120 -5.82 -11.72 -4.92
CA CYS A 120 -6.54 -12.76 -4.17
C CYS A 120 -7.02 -12.25 -2.82
N ILE A 121 -6.17 -11.54 -2.10
CA ILE A 121 -6.52 -10.99 -0.77
C ILE A 121 -7.66 -9.99 -0.90
N LEU A 122 -7.56 -9.06 -1.83
CA LEU A 122 -8.57 -8.00 -1.98
C LEU A 122 -9.92 -8.52 -2.48
N ARG A 123 -9.94 -9.66 -3.18
CA ARG A 123 -11.17 -10.26 -3.69
C ARG A 123 -11.84 -11.24 -2.74
N LYS A 124 -11.21 -11.59 -1.65
CA LYS A 124 -11.81 -12.44 -0.63
C LYS A 124 -12.98 -11.71 0.05
N GLU A 125 -14.05 -12.43 0.23
CA GLU A 125 -15.23 -11.97 0.95
C GLU A 125 -15.17 -12.34 2.43
#